data_b986b1baf108fd889ea4f14b81845088
#
_entry.id   b986b1baf108fd889ea4f14b81845088
#
_cell.length_a   1.000
_cell.length_b   1.000
_cell.length_c   1.000
_cell.angle_alpha   90.00
_cell.angle_beta   90.00
_cell.angle_gamma   90.00
#
_symmetry.space_group_name_H-M   'P 1'
#
loop_
_entity.id
_entity.type
_entity.pdbx_description
1 polymer ?
#
loop_
_entity_poly.entity_id
_entity_poly.type
_entity_poly.pdbx_seq_one_letter_code
_entity_poly.pdbx_strand_id
1 'polypeptide(L)'
;MSITIKTPEEIEKMRVAGRLAAEVLDMIEPYVQDGASTEELDQICHDYIVNVQQAIPAPLNYRGFPKSICTSINHVVCHGIPGKKKLKRGDVVNIDITVIKDGYHGDTSRMFFVGEPSVTGRRVSEIAYQCMWIGIEMVRPGIRLGDIGHA
;
A
#
# COMPACT_ATOMS: atom_id res chain seq x y z
N MET A 1 -3.79 -22.70 14.36
CA MET A 1 -3.94 -21.24 14.60
C MET A 1 -5.34 -20.99 15.06
N SER A 2 -5.54 -20.25 16.15
CA SER A 2 -6.87 -19.82 16.58
C SER A 2 -7.25 -18.53 15.87
N ILE A 3 -8.50 -18.43 15.41
CA ILE A 3 -9.06 -17.18 14.88
C ILE A 3 -9.47 -16.31 16.07
N THR A 4 -8.99 -15.08 16.11
CA THR A 4 -9.38 -14.10 17.13
C THR A 4 -10.47 -13.20 16.58
N ILE A 5 -11.62 -13.17 17.22
CA ILE A 5 -12.70 -12.24 16.92
C ILE A 5 -12.38 -10.92 17.64
N LYS A 6 -12.31 -9.82 16.91
CA LYS A 6 -11.97 -8.50 17.45
C LYS A 6 -13.13 -7.88 18.22
N THR A 7 -12.82 -7.23 19.33
CA THR A 7 -13.78 -6.40 20.06
C THR A 7 -14.07 -5.09 19.32
N PRO A 8 -15.15 -4.36 19.65
CA PRO A 8 -15.41 -3.04 19.07
C PRO A 8 -14.24 -2.07 19.25
N GLU A 9 -13.57 -2.07 20.38
CA GLU A 9 -12.42 -1.23 20.68
C GLU A 9 -11.20 -1.60 19.83
N GLU A 10 -10.98 -2.89 19.60
CA GLU A 10 -9.92 -3.39 18.71
C GLU A 10 -10.20 -3.02 17.24
N ILE A 11 -11.46 -3.12 16.81
CA ILE A 11 -11.88 -2.71 15.46
C ILE A 11 -11.60 -1.21 15.25
N GLU A 12 -11.86 -0.37 16.25
CA GLU A 12 -11.58 1.07 16.15
C GLU A 12 -10.07 1.34 16.04
N LYS A 13 -9.22 0.63 16.77
CA LYS A 13 -7.78 0.72 16.63
C LYS A 13 -7.31 0.28 15.24
N MET A 14 -7.89 -0.80 14.69
CA MET A 14 -7.62 -1.22 13.30
C MET A 14 -8.07 -0.17 12.29
N ARG A 15 -9.21 0.48 12.53
CA ARG A 15 -9.71 1.58 11.69
C ARG A 15 -8.75 2.77 11.67
N VAL A 16 -8.21 3.13 12.84
CA VAL A 16 -7.18 4.17 12.96
C VAL A 16 -5.93 3.79 12.16
N ALA A 17 -5.41 2.59 12.34
CA ALA A 17 -4.23 2.13 11.62
C ALA A 17 -4.45 2.13 10.10
N GLY A 18 -5.61 1.64 9.62
CA GLY A 18 -5.98 1.65 8.20
C GLY A 18 -6.07 3.07 7.63
N ARG A 19 -6.67 4.02 8.36
CA ARG A 19 -6.72 5.42 7.95
C ARG A 19 -5.32 6.03 7.85
N LEU A 20 -4.46 5.80 8.82
CA LEU A 20 -3.08 6.29 8.79
C LEU A 20 -2.31 5.76 7.57
N ALA A 21 -2.47 4.50 7.21
CA ALA A 21 -1.87 3.94 5.99
C ALA A 21 -2.38 4.64 4.72
N ALA A 22 -3.68 4.89 4.62
CA ALA A 22 -4.28 5.60 3.49
C ALA A 22 -3.78 7.05 3.39
N GLU A 23 -3.65 7.76 4.52
CA GLU A 23 -3.13 9.13 4.57
C GLU A 23 -1.68 9.23 4.05
N VAL A 24 -0.85 8.20 4.23
CA VAL A 24 0.50 8.16 3.64
C VAL A 24 0.43 8.13 2.11
N LEU A 25 -0.52 7.37 1.54
CA LEU A 25 -0.72 7.31 0.09
C LEU A 25 -1.20 8.64 -0.49
N ASP A 26 -2.06 9.36 0.23
CA ASP A 26 -2.50 10.70 -0.18
C ASP A 26 -1.35 11.72 -0.09
N MET A 27 -0.57 11.65 0.98
CA MET A 27 0.58 12.54 1.21
C MET A 27 1.67 12.37 0.14
N ILE A 28 1.98 11.12 -0.24
CA ILE A 28 3.09 10.85 -1.17
C ILE A 28 2.75 11.15 -2.64
N GLU A 29 1.48 11.23 -3.00
CA GLU A 29 1.03 11.39 -4.39
C GLU A 29 1.75 12.51 -5.16
N PRO A 30 1.89 13.75 -4.66
CA PRO A 30 2.53 14.83 -5.39
C PRO A 30 4.04 14.63 -5.61
N TYR A 31 4.67 13.71 -4.88
CA TYR A 31 6.09 13.39 -5.02
C TYR A 31 6.36 12.28 -6.04
N VAL A 32 5.33 11.55 -6.48
CA VAL A 32 5.46 10.48 -7.47
C VAL A 32 5.51 11.08 -8.87
N GLN A 33 6.70 11.55 -9.27
CA GLN A 33 6.89 12.27 -10.52
C GLN A 33 8.16 11.82 -11.25
N ASP A 34 8.28 12.24 -12.50
CA ASP A 34 9.46 11.98 -13.33
C ASP A 34 10.74 12.50 -12.65
N GLY A 35 11.74 11.62 -12.57
CA GLY A 35 13.03 11.92 -11.97
C GLY A 35 13.13 11.67 -10.46
N ALA A 36 12.02 11.49 -9.74
CA ALA A 36 12.04 11.08 -8.33
C ALA A 36 12.61 9.66 -8.20
N SER A 37 13.46 9.42 -7.20
CA SER A 37 13.91 8.07 -6.89
C SER A 37 12.96 7.40 -5.89
N THR A 38 12.85 6.08 -5.95
CA THR A 38 12.02 5.35 -4.98
C THR A 38 12.62 5.41 -3.56
N GLU A 39 13.91 5.66 -3.42
CA GLU A 39 14.55 5.90 -2.12
C GLU A 39 14.13 7.24 -1.51
N GLU A 40 13.98 8.30 -2.32
CA GLU A 40 13.43 9.58 -1.87
C GLU A 40 11.98 9.43 -1.41
N LEU A 41 11.16 8.67 -2.15
CA LEU A 41 9.78 8.38 -1.76
C LEU A 41 9.72 7.59 -0.43
N ASP A 42 10.59 6.60 -0.25
CA ASP A 42 10.71 5.85 1.00
C ASP A 42 11.05 6.77 2.18
N GLN A 43 12.02 7.67 2.01
CA GLN A 43 12.42 8.60 3.07
C GLN A 43 11.27 9.54 3.47
N ILE A 44 10.55 10.10 2.48
CA ILE A 44 9.40 10.98 2.73
C ILE A 44 8.30 10.22 3.49
N CYS A 45 7.98 9.00 3.06
CA CYS A 45 6.99 8.16 3.75
C CYS A 45 7.46 7.80 5.17
N HIS A 46 8.73 7.42 5.34
CA HIS A 46 9.31 7.12 6.65
C HIS A 46 9.14 8.29 7.61
N ASP A 47 9.56 9.48 7.19
CA ASP A 47 9.50 10.67 8.03
C ASP A 47 8.06 11.04 8.40
N TYR A 48 7.13 10.89 7.47
CA TYR A 48 5.72 11.14 7.73
C TYR A 48 5.15 10.13 8.73
N ILE A 49 5.38 8.84 8.53
CA ILE A 49 4.90 7.76 9.42
C ILE A 49 5.46 7.94 10.84
N VAL A 50 6.77 8.18 10.96
CA VAL A 50 7.45 8.22 12.26
C VAL A 50 7.21 9.54 12.98
N ASN A 51 7.42 10.67 12.28
CA ASN A 51 7.47 11.98 12.94
C ASN A 51 6.10 12.66 13.00
N VAL A 52 5.22 12.44 11.99
CA VAL A 52 3.90 13.08 11.95
C VAL A 52 2.83 12.17 12.54
N GLN A 53 2.74 10.92 12.09
CA GLN A 53 1.73 9.99 12.56
C GLN A 53 2.11 9.31 13.90
N GLN A 54 3.38 9.39 14.30
CA GLN A 54 3.91 8.68 15.47
C GLN A 54 3.54 7.20 15.42
N ALA A 55 3.72 6.59 14.25
CA ALA A 55 3.47 5.19 13.95
C ALA A 55 4.76 4.49 13.55
N ILE A 56 4.72 3.20 13.37
CA ILE A 56 5.87 2.38 12.99
C ILE A 56 5.65 1.89 11.55
N PRO A 57 6.61 2.09 10.63
CA PRO A 57 6.54 1.46 9.31
C PRO A 57 6.82 -0.04 9.45
N ALA A 58 5.80 -0.86 9.24
CA ALA A 58 5.86 -2.30 9.49
C ALA A 58 6.88 -3.06 8.63
N PRO A 59 7.14 -2.70 7.37
CA PRO A 59 8.14 -3.39 6.55
C PRO A 59 9.58 -3.26 7.08
N LEU A 60 9.90 -2.13 7.71
CA LEU A 60 11.27 -1.83 8.13
C LEU A 60 11.78 -2.88 9.14
N ASN A 61 12.87 -3.53 8.77
CA ASN A 61 13.50 -4.63 9.53
C ASN A 61 12.67 -5.93 9.65
N TYR A 62 11.48 -5.99 9.02
CA TYR A 62 10.73 -7.24 8.98
C TYR A 62 11.47 -8.26 8.10
N ARG A 63 11.95 -9.35 8.73
CA ARG A 63 12.75 -10.41 8.07
C ARG A 63 13.92 -9.87 7.23
N GLY A 64 14.52 -8.76 7.66
CA GLY A 64 15.65 -8.15 6.97
C GLY A 64 15.29 -7.20 5.84
N PHE A 65 14.01 -6.84 5.66
CA PHE A 65 13.60 -5.83 4.68
C PHE A 65 14.14 -4.45 5.10
N PRO A 66 14.91 -3.73 4.24
CA PRO A 66 15.71 -2.59 4.66
C PRO A 66 15.00 -1.22 4.56
N LYS A 67 13.74 -1.19 4.17
CA LYS A 67 13.00 0.03 3.83
C LYS A 67 11.65 0.10 4.52
N SER A 68 11.07 1.29 4.57
CA SER A 68 9.82 1.57 5.28
C SER A 68 8.56 1.28 4.49
N ILE A 69 8.67 1.31 3.16
CA ILE A 69 7.58 1.04 2.22
C ILE A 69 8.05 0.07 1.13
N CYS A 70 7.10 -0.47 0.34
CA CYS A 70 7.46 -1.17 -0.88
C CYS A 70 7.12 -0.31 -2.11
N THR A 71 7.97 -0.36 -3.14
CA THR A 71 7.76 0.35 -4.41
C THR A 71 7.97 -0.59 -5.58
N SER A 72 6.90 -0.99 -6.25
CA SER A 72 6.94 -1.95 -7.35
C SER A 72 6.65 -1.25 -8.67
N ILE A 73 7.67 -1.16 -9.55
CA ILE A 73 7.62 -0.42 -10.81
C ILE A 73 7.41 -1.40 -11.97
N ASN A 74 6.41 -1.14 -12.81
CA ASN A 74 6.11 -1.85 -14.05
C ASN A 74 5.98 -3.37 -13.85
N HIS A 75 7.02 -4.14 -14.21
CA HIS A 75 7.02 -5.60 -14.16
C HIS A 75 7.28 -6.20 -12.77
N VAL A 76 7.62 -5.38 -11.78
CA VAL A 76 7.81 -5.84 -10.40
C VAL A 76 6.44 -6.12 -9.80
N VAL A 77 6.19 -7.38 -9.44
CA VAL A 77 4.86 -7.83 -9.00
C VAL A 77 4.48 -7.25 -7.64
N CYS A 78 5.38 -7.37 -6.65
CA CYS A 78 5.18 -6.84 -5.27
C CYS A 78 6.53 -6.75 -4.55
N HIS A 79 6.51 -6.13 -3.36
CA HIS A 79 7.63 -6.03 -2.42
C HIS A 79 8.92 -5.45 -3.04
N GLY A 80 8.79 -4.57 -4.03
CA GLY A 80 9.93 -3.87 -4.61
C GLY A 80 10.64 -3.04 -3.54
N ILE A 81 11.97 -3.20 -3.44
CA ILE A 81 12.79 -2.48 -2.46
C ILE A 81 13.11 -1.09 -2.99
N PRO A 82 12.72 -0.02 -2.28
CA PRO A 82 13.11 1.35 -2.63
C PRO A 82 14.62 1.52 -2.80
N GLY A 83 15.03 2.22 -3.84
CA GLY A 83 16.44 2.44 -4.18
C GLY A 83 16.66 3.64 -5.09
N LYS A 84 17.86 3.73 -5.65
CA LYS A 84 18.30 4.87 -6.49
C LYS A 84 17.65 4.92 -7.89
N LYS A 85 16.83 3.92 -8.24
CA LYS A 85 16.12 3.92 -9.51
C LYS A 85 15.17 5.10 -9.59
N LYS A 86 15.32 5.91 -10.63
CA LYS A 86 14.46 7.06 -10.89
C LYS A 86 13.24 6.66 -11.69
N LEU A 87 12.11 7.21 -11.32
CA LEU A 87 10.87 7.11 -12.05
C LEU A 87 10.98 7.87 -13.38
N LYS A 88 10.27 7.38 -14.39
CA LYS A 88 10.23 7.97 -15.75
C LYS A 88 8.79 8.12 -16.20
N ARG A 89 8.54 9.11 -17.05
CA ARG A 89 7.23 9.25 -17.70
C ARG A 89 6.82 7.94 -18.38
N GLY A 90 5.59 7.53 -18.11
CA GLY A 90 5.02 6.26 -18.56
C GLY A 90 5.14 5.10 -17.55
N ASP A 91 5.92 5.26 -16.49
CA ASP A 91 6.00 4.25 -15.43
C ASP A 91 4.67 4.11 -14.67
N VAL A 92 4.35 2.88 -14.33
CA VAL A 92 3.25 2.49 -13.44
C VAL A 92 3.89 2.01 -12.15
N VAL A 93 3.54 2.61 -11.02
CA VAL A 93 4.18 2.35 -9.72
C VAL A 93 3.13 1.94 -8.69
N ASN A 94 3.28 0.77 -8.09
CA ASN A 94 2.56 0.44 -6.87
C ASN A 94 3.40 0.92 -5.67
N ILE A 95 2.79 1.72 -4.80
CA ILE A 95 3.33 2.06 -3.48
C ILE A 95 2.48 1.36 -2.45
N ASP A 96 3.13 0.58 -1.59
CA ASP A 96 2.50 -0.28 -0.61
C ASP A 96 2.96 0.11 0.79
N ILE A 97 1.99 0.45 1.61
CA ILE A 97 2.15 1.06 2.93
C ILE A 97 1.55 0.14 3.99
N THR A 98 2.37 -0.25 4.95
CA THR A 98 1.89 -0.89 6.17
C THR A 98 2.38 -0.11 7.39
N VAL A 99 1.47 0.39 8.20
CA VAL A 99 1.78 1.08 9.47
C VAL A 99 1.32 0.26 10.66
N ILE A 100 2.04 0.37 11.77
CA ILE A 100 1.61 -0.17 13.06
C ILE A 100 1.29 1.00 13.98
N LYS A 101 0.06 1.02 14.50
CA LYS A 101 -0.39 1.98 15.53
C LYS A 101 -1.07 1.23 16.66
N ASP A 102 -0.63 1.46 17.89
CA ASP A 102 -1.17 0.82 19.11
C ASP A 102 -1.25 -0.72 19.01
N GLY A 103 -0.28 -1.33 18.31
CA GLY A 103 -0.18 -2.78 18.12
C GLY A 103 -1.05 -3.34 16.98
N TYR A 104 -1.77 -2.51 16.23
CA TYR A 104 -2.61 -2.91 15.08
C TYR A 104 -2.01 -2.42 13.76
N HIS A 105 -2.16 -3.26 12.73
CA HIS A 105 -1.64 -2.97 11.38
C HIS A 105 -2.73 -2.34 10.52
N GLY A 106 -2.35 -1.29 9.78
CA GLY A 106 -3.09 -0.79 8.64
C GLY A 106 -2.24 -1.02 7.39
N ASP A 107 -2.82 -1.70 6.41
CA ASP A 107 -2.12 -2.14 5.20
C ASP A 107 -2.96 -1.79 3.97
N THR A 108 -2.37 -1.03 3.06
CA THR A 108 -3.03 -0.61 1.82
C THR A 108 -2.01 -0.18 0.76
N SER A 109 -2.35 -0.35 -0.50
CA SER A 109 -1.51 0.07 -1.61
C SER A 109 -2.30 0.84 -2.65
N ARG A 110 -1.58 1.63 -3.47
CA ARG A 110 -2.17 2.39 -4.58
C ARG A 110 -1.25 2.37 -5.79
N MET A 111 -1.90 2.32 -6.98
CA MET A 111 -1.20 2.50 -8.24
C MET A 111 -1.07 3.98 -8.57
N PHE A 112 0.12 4.40 -8.95
CA PHE A 112 0.44 5.75 -9.42
C PHE A 112 0.93 5.70 -10.86
N PHE A 113 0.61 6.73 -11.63
CA PHE A 113 1.09 6.88 -13.00
C PHE A 113 2.03 8.09 -13.08
N VAL A 114 3.23 7.86 -13.61
CA VAL A 114 4.18 8.94 -13.83
C VAL A 114 3.93 9.53 -15.22
N GLY A 115 3.13 10.58 -15.28
CA GLY A 115 2.61 11.10 -16.55
C GLY A 115 1.60 10.14 -17.19
N GLU A 116 1.64 10.01 -18.53
CA GLU A 116 0.70 9.15 -19.25
C GLU A 116 1.27 7.72 -19.37
N PRO A 117 0.61 6.71 -18.76
CA PRO A 117 1.04 5.32 -18.87
C PRO A 117 0.66 4.73 -20.24
N SER A 118 1.21 3.57 -20.57
CA SER A 118 0.74 2.80 -21.72
C SER A 118 -0.71 2.37 -21.55
N VAL A 119 -1.41 2.13 -22.66
CA VAL A 119 -2.80 1.61 -22.67
C VAL A 119 -2.91 0.32 -21.84
N THR A 120 -1.95 -0.58 -21.97
CA THR A 120 -1.90 -1.83 -21.21
C THR A 120 -1.70 -1.57 -19.71
N GLY A 121 -0.78 -0.67 -19.34
CA GLY A 121 -0.51 -0.32 -17.95
C GLY A 121 -1.73 0.28 -17.25
N ARG A 122 -2.41 1.21 -17.92
CA ARG A 122 -3.68 1.79 -17.43
C ARG A 122 -4.74 0.72 -17.24
N ARG A 123 -4.98 -0.09 -18.28
CA ARG A 123 -6.01 -1.13 -18.25
C ARG A 123 -5.80 -2.15 -17.13
N VAL A 124 -4.57 -2.63 -16.95
CA VAL A 124 -4.25 -3.60 -15.88
C VAL A 124 -4.54 -2.97 -14.51
N SER A 125 -4.13 -1.73 -14.28
CA SER A 125 -4.36 -1.04 -13.00
C SER A 125 -5.86 -0.81 -12.73
N GLU A 126 -6.62 -0.41 -13.73
CA GLU A 126 -8.08 -0.19 -13.63
C GLU A 126 -8.83 -1.50 -13.35
N ILE A 127 -8.47 -2.58 -14.04
CA ILE A 127 -9.08 -3.90 -13.81
C ILE A 127 -8.73 -4.42 -12.41
N ALA A 128 -7.47 -4.30 -11.98
CA ALA A 128 -7.08 -4.70 -10.63
C ALA A 128 -7.86 -3.94 -9.55
N TYR A 129 -8.07 -2.64 -9.75
CA TYR A 129 -8.89 -1.82 -8.86
C TYR A 129 -10.36 -2.28 -8.84
N GLN A 130 -10.95 -2.60 -9.99
CA GLN A 130 -12.30 -3.15 -10.05
C GLN A 130 -12.41 -4.51 -9.36
N CYS A 131 -11.46 -5.41 -9.58
CA CYS A 131 -11.41 -6.71 -8.90
C CYS A 131 -11.33 -6.56 -7.37
N MET A 132 -10.54 -5.60 -6.89
CA MET A 132 -10.47 -5.29 -5.46
C MET A 132 -11.85 -4.90 -4.90
N TRP A 133 -12.58 -4.02 -5.57
CA TRP A 133 -13.91 -3.60 -5.14
C TRP A 133 -14.93 -4.73 -5.18
N ILE A 134 -14.92 -5.56 -6.22
CA ILE A 134 -15.77 -6.75 -6.29
C ILE A 134 -15.54 -7.63 -5.05
N GLY A 135 -14.26 -7.86 -4.69
CA GLY A 135 -13.92 -8.64 -3.51
C GLY A 135 -14.39 -8.00 -2.20
N ILE A 136 -14.22 -6.67 -2.05
CA ILE A 136 -14.65 -5.93 -0.86
C ILE A 136 -16.18 -5.98 -0.69
N GLU A 137 -16.94 -5.76 -1.75
CA GLU A 137 -18.40 -5.76 -1.73
C GLU A 137 -19.01 -7.12 -1.41
N MET A 138 -18.27 -8.19 -1.68
CA MET A 138 -18.71 -9.56 -1.33
C MET A 138 -18.60 -9.87 0.15
N VAL A 139 -17.82 -9.13 0.95
CA VAL A 139 -17.56 -9.45 2.36
C VAL A 139 -18.80 -9.25 3.21
N ARG A 140 -19.38 -10.38 3.66
CA ARG A 140 -20.58 -10.41 4.52
C ARG A 140 -20.63 -11.73 5.33
N PRO A 141 -21.39 -11.80 6.39
CA PRO A 141 -21.57 -13.04 7.15
C PRO A 141 -22.04 -14.21 6.25
N GLY A 142 -21.42 -15.38 6.40
CA GLY A 142 -21.75 -16.60 5.66
C GLY A 142 -20.99 -16.82 4.36
N ILE A 143 -20.25 -15.81 3.84
CA ILE A 143 -19.37 -15.98 2.67
C ILE A 143 -18.13 -16.80 3.02
N ARG A 144 -17.61 -17.51 2.05
CA ARG A 144 -16.33 -18.22 2.14
C ARG A 144 -15.24 -17.43 1.42
N LEU A 145 -14.00 -17.60 1.86
CA LEU A 145 -12.85 -16.95 1.22
C LEU A 145 -12.73 -17.30 -0.27
N GLY A 146 -13.07 -18.55 -0.65
CA GLY A 146 -13.07 -18.99 -2.04
C GLY A 146 -14.12 -18.30 -2.92
N ASP A 147 -15.19 -17.78 -2.35
CA ASP A 147 -16.22 -17.05 -3.12
C ASP A 147 -15.66 -15.71 -3.64
N ILE A 148 -14.80 -15.05 -2.87
CA ILE A 148 -14.13 -13.81 -3.27
C ILE A 148 -13.21 -14.06 -4.48
N GLY A 149 -12.44 -15.17 -4.43
CA GLY A 149 -11.54 -15.51 -5.53
C GLY A 149 -12.26 -16.02 -6.78
N HIS A 150 -13.50 -16.50 -6.66
CA HIS A 150 -14.31 -16.92 -7.79
C HIS A 150 -14.94 -15.75 -8.54
N ALA A 151 -15.38 -14.71 -7.82
CA ALA A 151 -16.00 -13.50 -8.38
C ALA A 151 -15.01 -12.66 -9.18
#